data_1b8d9ccbc7ebf1b06c3c6f968fb89782
#
_entry.id   1b8d9ccbc7ebf1b06c3c6f968fb89782
#
_cell.length_a   1.000
_cell.length_b   1.000
_cell.length_c   1.000
_cell.angle_alpha   90.00
_cell.angle_beta   90.00
_cell.angle_gamma   90.00
#
_symmetry.space_group_name_H-M   'P 1'
#
loop_
_entity.id
_entity.type
_entity.pdbx_description
1 polymer ?
#
loop_
_entity_poly.entity_id
_entity_poly.type
_entity_poly.pdbx_seq_one_letter_code
_entity_poly.pdbx_strand_id
1 'polypeptide(L)'
;KLADRFGITPVLWVGSVAVMAGFVIAGLAPNIWVFGLAHGILLGLLGSSSTFAPLMADTSLWWNKRRGIAVAVCASGNYLAGSIWPALAQHGVETLGWRNTYIWIGIVCGLGMLGLAFLMRQRPPLLASPVVGSVQSLASEKPFGLSINAAFALLCVAGLSCCVAMAMPQVHIVAYCSDLGFGAARGAEMLSLMLACGIVSRLISGAICDRIGGLRTLVLGSVLQGLALLMFLPFDGMVSLYVISAMFGLFQGGIVPSYAIIVREYFPAQRAGVLVGAVIMATMIGMALGGWMSGKVF
;
A
#
# COMPACT_ATOMS: atom_id res chain seq x y z
N LYS A 1 -11.30 11.86 8.14
CA LYS A 1 -12.35 12.54 8.94
C LYS A 1 -12.73 11.77 10.19
N LEU A 2 -13.05 10.45 10.12
CA LEU A 2 -13.40 9.65 11.29
C LEU A 2 -12.20 9.50 12.24
N ALA A 3 -11.03 9.14 11.72
CA ALA A 3 -9.79 9.02 12.50
C ALA A 3 -9.37 10.36 13.12
N ASP A 4 -9.54 11.48 12.39
CA ASP A 4 -9.20 12.82 12.89
C ASP A 4 -10.14 13.26 14.04
N ARG A 5 -11.39 12.79 14.05
CA ARG A 5 -12.40 13.17 15.03
C ARG A 5 -12.43 12.26 16.26
N PHE A 6 -12.35 10.94 16.04
CA PHE A 6 -12.57 9.96 17.10
C PHE A 6 -11.26 9.21 17.50
N GLY A 7 -10.16 9.49 16.81
CA GLY A 7 -8.91 8.74 16.95
C GLY A 7 -8.86 7.51 16.06
N ILE A 8 -7.73 6.82 16.07
CA ILE A 8 -7.49 5.69 15.18
C ILE A 8 -8.22 4.41 15.62
N THR A 9 -8.38 4.19 16.92
CA THR A 9 -8.90 2.94 17.51
C THR A 9 -10.28 2.53 16.98
N PRO A 10 -11.32 3.43 16.95
CA PRO A 10 -12.63 3.04 16.43
C PRO A 10 -12.60 2.71 14.95
N VAL A 11 -11.73 3.37 14.18
CA VAL A 11 -11.57 3.13 12.75
C VAL A 11 -10.97 1.75 12.51
N LEU A 12 -9.97 1.37 13.30
CA LEU A 12 -9.37 0.03 13.24
C LEU A 12 -10.36 -1.06 13.66
N TRP A 13 -11.22 -0.81 14.64
CA TRP A 13 -12.24 -1.77 15.04
C TRP A 13 -13.24 -2.03 13.92
N VAL A 14 -13.74 -0.98 13.29
CA VAL A 14 -14.63 -1.11 12.13
C VAL A 14 -13.93 -1.87 11.00
N GLY A 15 -12.68 -1.54 10.71
CA GLY A 15 -11.88 -2.25 9.70
C GLY A 15 -11.68 -3.73 10.03
N SER A 16 -11.36 -4.05 11.30
CA SER A 16 -11.14 -5.43 11.75
C SER A 16 -12.40 -6.27 11.64
N VAL A 17 -13.55 -5.72 12.06
CA VAL A 17 -14.85 -6.39 11.93
C VAL A 17 -15.23 -6.56 10.47
N ALA A 18 -14.99 -5.56 9.64
CA ALA A 18 -15.27 -5.63 8.20
C ALA A 18 -14.40 -6.69 7.50
N VAL A 19 -13.11 -6.79 7.84
CA VAL A 19 -12.20 -7.84 7.32
C VAL A 19 -12.69 -9.22 7.76
N MET A 20 -12.97 -9.41 9.04
CA MET A 20 -13.48 -10.68 9.55
C MET A 20 -14.77 -11.09 8.87
N ALA A 21 -15.76 -10.20 8.82
CA ALA A 21 -17.05 -10.46 8.18
C ALA A 21 -16.88 -10.72 6.67
N GLY A 22 -16.02 -9.96 6.00
CA GLY A 22 -15.76 -10.10 4.58
C GLY A 22 -15.20 -11.47 4.21
N PHE A 23 -14.21 -11.96 4.93
CA PHE A 23 -13.67 -13.31 4.71
C PHE A 23 -14.67 -14.41 5.06
N VAL A 24 -15.40 -14.28 6.17
CA VAL A 24 -16.42 -15.27 6.58
C VAL A 24 -17.56 -15.33 5.55
N ILE A 25 -18.09 -14.19 5.12
CA ILE A 25 -19.16 -14.13 4.12
C ILE A 25 -18.65 -14.64 2.76
N ALA A 26 -17.42 -14.33 2.37
CA ALA A 26 -16.82 -14.87 1.15
C ALA A 26 -16.68 -16.40 1.21
N GLY A 27 -16.26 -16.97 2.34
CA GLY A 27 -16.19 -18.42 2.55
C GLY A 27 -17.55 -19.11 2.52
N LEU A 28 -18.60 -18.44 2.97
CA LEU A 28 -19.99 -18.93 2.96
C LEU A 28 -20.76 -18.56 1.68
N ALA A 29 -20.14 -17.85 0.73
CA ALA A 29 -20.84 -17.32 -0.43
C ALA A 29 -21.49 -18.44 -1.28
N PRO A 30 -22.79 -18.32 -1.58
CA PRO A 30 -23.51 -19.30 -2.42
C PRO A 30 -23.24 -19.09 -3.92
N ASN A 31 -22.82 -17.88 -4.31
CA ASN A 31 -22.57 -17.50 -5.69
C ASN A 31 -21.45 -16.46 -5.81
N ILE A 32 -20.99 -16.26 -7.05
CA ILE A 32 -19.89 -15.34 -7.38
C ILE A 32 -20.23 -13.87 -7.04
N TRP A 33 -21.48 -13.47 -7.08
CA TRP A 33 -21.88 -12.10 -6.80
C TRP A 33 -21.73 -11.77 -5.31
N VAL A 34 -22.18 -12.65 -4.43
CA VAL A 34 -21.99 -12.49 -2.97
C VAL A 34 -20.51 -12.51 -2.63
N PHE A 35 -19.72 -13.39 -3.25
CA PHE A 35 -18.29 -13.44 -3.10
C PHE A 35 -17.63 -12.11 -3.54
N GLY A 36 -18.00 -11.60 -4.71
CA GLY A 36 -17.50 -10.33 -5.23
C GLY A 36 -17.88 -9.12 -4.37
N LEU A 37 -19.12 -9.07 -3.88
CA LEU A 37 -19.56 -8.00 -2.96
C LEU A 37 -18.83 -8.04 -1.62
N ALA A 38 -18.61 -9.23 -1.05
CA ALA A 38 -17.82 -9.39 0.17
C ALA A 38 -16.39 -8.88 -0.01
N HIS A 39 -15.74 -9.20 -1.14
CA HIS A 39 -14.40 -8.71 -1.46
C HIS A 39 -14.37 -7.20 -1.75
N GLY A 40 -15.29 -6.70 -2.55
CA GLY A 40 -15.31 -5.29 -2.94
C GLY A 40 -15.67 -4.35 -1.80
N ILE A 41 -16.74 -4.65 -1.07
CA ILE A 41 -17.28 -3.76 -0.04
C ILE A 41 -16.62 -4.00 1.31
N LEU A 42 -16.63 -5.25 1.80
CA LEU A 42 -16.17 -5.51 3.17
C LEU A 42 -14.64 -5.55 3.26
N LEU A 43 -13.96 -6.26 2.39
CA LEU A 43 -12.50 -6.36 2.42
C LEU A 43 -11.84 -5.12 1.79
N GLY A 44 -12.28 -4.72 0.60
CA GLY A 44 -11.67 -3.60 -0.13
C GLY A 44 -12.04 -2.25 0.45
N LEU A 45 -13.35 -1.89 0.42
CA LEU A 45 -13.78 -0.56 0.79
C LEU A 45 -13.71 -0.32 2.30
N LEU A 46 -14.23 -1.20 3.13
CA LEU A 46 -14.26 -1.00 4.58
C LEU A 46 -12.99 -1.50 5.28
N GLY A 47 -12.50 -2.68 4.95
CA GLY A 47 -11.35 -3.30 5.59
C GLY A 47 -10.05 -2.55 5.25
N SER A 48 -9.66 -2.54 3.98
CA SER A 48 -8.40 -1.96 3.54
C SER A 48 -8.32 -0.44 3.76
N SER A 49 -9.39 0.31 3.46
CA SER A 49 -9.39 1.77 3.64
C SER A 49 -9.40 2.21 5.09
N SER A 50 -9.93 1.40 6.00
CA SER A 50 -9.95 1.70 7.43
C SER A 50 -8.65 1.33 8.16
N THR A 51 -7.80 0.51 7.55
CA THR A 51 -6.57 0.04 8.20
C THR A 51 -5.32 0.69 7.65
N PHE A 52 -5.04 0.60 6.36
CA PHE A 52 -3.75 1.00 5.80
C PHE A 52 -3.48 2.51 5.86
N ALA A 53 -4.35 3.32 5.25
CA ALA A 53 -4.15 4.78 5.18
C ALA A 53 -4.21 5.47 6.57
N PRO A 54 -5.18 5.14 7.45
CA PRO A 54 -5.20 5.69 8.80
C PRO A 54 -3.98 5.33 9.64
N LEU A 55 -3.48 4.08 9.55
CA LEU A 55 -2.27 3.66 10.27
C LEU A 55 -1.03 4.42 9.81
N MET A 56 -0.85 4.61 8.51
CA MET A 56 0.27 5.42 7.99
C MET A 56 0.18 6.88 8.43
N ALA A 57 -1.03 7.45 8.39
CA ALA A 57 -1.26 8.82 8.83
C ALA A 57 -0.97 8.98 10.33
N ASP A 58 -1.49 8.07 11.17
CA ASP A 58 -1.28 8.07 12.62
C ASP A 58 0.21 7.89 12.96
N THR A 59 0.88 6.88 12.39
CA THR A 59 2.31 6.65 12.60
C THR A 59 3.13 7.90 12.29
N SER A 60 2.76 8.67 11.28
CA SER A 60 3.43 9.92 10.92
C SER A 60 3.29 11.03 11.99
N LEU A 61 2.33 10.92 12.91
CA LEU A 61 2.12 11.87 14.03
C LEU A 61 3.01 11.58 15.25
N TRP A 62 3.41 10.32 15.44
CA TRP A 62 4.21 9.90 16.58
C TRP A 62 5.70 10.22 16.43
N TRP A 63 6.20 10.33 15.20
CA TRP A 63 7.62 10.45 14.90
C TRP A 63 7.94 11.75 14.17
N ASN A 64 8.88 12.54 14.72
CA ASN A 64 9.33 13.79 14.11
C ASN A 64 10.65 13.63 13.35
N LYS A 65 11.68 13.05 14.02
CA LYS A 65 13.03 12.97 13.45
C LYS A 65 13.23 11.85 12.41
N ARG A 66 12.54 10.71 12.56
CA ARG A 66 12.67 9.53 11.71
C ARG A 66 11.31 9.10 11.18
N ARG A 67 10.54 10.05 10.69
CA ARG A 67 9.18 9.85 10.20
C ARG A 67 9.16 8.91 8.99
N GLY A 68 10.12 9.06 8.06
CA GLY A 68 10.24 8.24 6.86
C GLY A 68 10.41 6.77 7.19
N ILE A 69 11.35 6.44 8.10
CA ILE A 69 11.56 5.05 8.54
C ILE A 69 10.32 4.51 9.28
N ALA A 70 9.70 5.29 10.18
CA ALA A 70 8.54 4.82 10.92
C ALA A 70 7.35 4.48 10.00
N VAL A 71 7.04 5.35 9.04
CA VAL A 71 6.00 5.11 8.03
C VAL A 71 6.37 3.94 7.12
N ALA A 72 7.64 3.81 6.75
CA ALA A 72 8.13 2.70 5.92
C ALA A 72 7.99 1.34 6.62
N VAL A 73 8.33 1.26 7.90
CA VAL A 73 8.14 0.04 8.72
C VAL A 73 6.66 -0.33 8.79
N CYS A 74 5.79 0.63 9.11
CA CYS A 74 4.35 0.42 9.14
C CYS A 74 3.83 -0.10 7.78
N ALA A 75 4.23 0.53 6.69
CA ALA A 75 3.83 0.15 5.35
C ALA A 75 4.41 -1.20 4.88
N SER A 76 5.56 -1.63 5.42
CA SER A 76 6.21 -2.91 5.06
C SER A 76 5.38 -4.13 5.44
N GLY A 77 4.48 -4.00 6.40
CA GLY A 77 3.54 -5.06 6.79
C GLY A 77 2.69 -5.57 5.62
N ASN A 78 2.34 -4.71 4.67
CA ASN A 78 1.61 -5.10 3.47
C ASN A 78 2.40 -6.06 2.57
N TYR A 79 3.68 -5.80 2.33
CA TYR A 79 4.54 -6.69 1.55
C TYR A 79 4.89 -7.98 2.31
N LEU A 80 5.09 -7.89 3.62
CA LEU A 80 5.30 -9.05 4.47
C LEU A 80 4.07 -9.98 4.42
N ALA A 81 2.87 -9.42 4.53
CA ALA A 81 1.64 -10.17 4.35
C ALA A 81 1.56 -10.82 2.96
N GLY A 82 1.88 -10.06 1.90
CA GLY A 82 1.88 -10.56 0.52
C GLY A 82 2.91 -11.65 0.25
N SER A 83 3.99 -11.77 1.03
CA SER A 83 4.98 -12.85 0.90
C SER A 83 4.63 -14.10 1.73
N ILE A 84 3.91 -13.95 2.84
CA ILE A 84 3.61 -15.06 3.77
C ILE A 84 2.23 -15.70 3.49
N TRP A 85 1.19 -14.87 3.32
CA TRP A 85 -0.19 -15.35 3.22
C TRP A 85 -0.47 -16.26 2.03
N PRO A 86 0.09 -16.07 0.83
CA PRO A 86 -0.18 -16.96 -0.30
C PRO A 86 0.20 -18.42 -0.01
N ALA A 87 1.36 -18.66 0.60
CA ALA A 87 1.81 -20.01 0.95
C ALA A 87 0.92 -20.66 2.01
N LEU A 88 0.55 -19.89 3.06
CA LEU A 88 -0.35 -20.39 4.11
C LEU A 88 -1.76 -20.66 3.58
N ALA A 89 -2.27 -19.77 2.75
CA ALA A 89 -3.58 -19.92 2.14
C ALA A 89 -3.64 -21.13 1.19
N GLN A 90 -2.59 -21.33 0.38
CA GLN A 90 -2.51 -22.48 -0.51
C GLN A 90 -2.54 -23.80 0.27
N HIS A 91 -1.70 -23.91 1.29
CA HIS A 91 -1.70 -25.09 2.17
C HIS A 91 -3.06 -25.32 2.85
N GLY A 92 -3.70 -24.25 3.31
CA GLY A 92 -5.05 -24.32 3.88
C GLY A 92 -6.09 -24.78 2.86
N VAL A 93 -6.02 -24.29 1.62
CA VAL A 93 -6.94 -24.69 0.54
C VAL A 93 -6.79 -26.17 0.20
N GLU A 94 -5.57 -26.68 0.18
CA GLU A 94 -5.27 -28.10 -0.09
C GLU A 94 -5.75 -29.04 1.04
N THR A 95 -5.68 -28.60 2.29
CA THR A 95 -6.00 -29.43 3.46
C THR A 95 -7.44 -29.30 3.93
N LEU A 96 -7.99 -28.07 3.97
CA LEU A 96 -9.31 -27.77 4.56
C LEU A 96 -10.36 -27.38 3.50
N GLY A 97 -9.94 -27.20 2.26
CA GLY A 97 -10.75 -26.63 1.22
C GLY A 97 -10.84 -25.10 1.31
N TRP A 98 -11.10 -24.43 0.19
CA TRP A 98 -11.04 -22.97 0.07
C TRP A 98 -12.03 -22.23 0.99
N ARG A 99 -13.24 -22.78 1.21
CA ARG A 99 -14.27 -22.17 2.05
C ARG A 99 -13.85 -22.07 3.51
N ASN A 100 -13.40 -23.18 4.07
CA ASN A 100 -12.95 -23.23 5.44
C ASN A 100 -11.68 -22.39 5.65
N THR A 101 -10.78 -22.39 4.67
CA THR A 101 -9.57 -21.57 4.69
C THR A 101 -9.92 -20.08 4.77
N TYR A 102 -10.89 -19.60 3.97
CA TYR A 102 -11.37 -18.22 4.05
C TYR A 102 -11.94 -17.88 5.42
N ILE A 103 -12.77 -18.75 5.99
CA ILE A 103 -13.35 -18.56 7.32
C ILE A 103 -12.26 -18.48 8.39
N TRP A 104 -11.29 -19.39 8.35
CA TRP A 104 -10.18 -19.41 9.29
C TRP A 104 -9.31 -18.16 9.19
N ILE A 105 -8.94 -17.74 7.98
CA ILE A 105 -8.20 -16.50 7.74
C ILE A 105 -8.98 -15.31 8.33
N GLY A 106 -10.28 -15.24 8.06
CA GLY A 106 -11.14 -14.18 8.57
C GLY A 106 -11.15 -14.08 10.09
N ILE A 107 -11.31 -15.21 10.77
CA ILE A 107 -11.35 -15.27 12.23
C ILE A 107 -9.99 -14.91 12.82
N VAL A 108 -8.91 -15.53 12.35
CA VAL A 108 -7.55 -15.30 12.88
C VAL A 108 -7.11 -13.85 12.65
N CYS A 109 -7.27 -13.34 11.44
CA CYS A 109 -6.92 -11.95 11.13
C CYS A 109 -7.81 -10.95 11.88
N GLY A 110 -9.12 -11.19 11.90
CA GLY A 110 -10.06 -10.29 12.56
C GLY A 110 -9.81 -10.20 14.07
N LEU A 111 -9.65 -11.32 14.75
CA LEU A 111 -9.34 -11.36 16.18
C LEU A 111 -7.96 -10.76 16.48
N GLY A 112 -6.96 -11.08 15.67
CA GLY A 112 -5.60 -10.50 15.80
C GLY A 112 -5.62 -8.98 15.64
N MET A 113 -6.32 -8.47 14.63
CA MET A 113 -6.45 -7.03 14.39
C MET A 113 -7.24 -6.34 15.52
N LEU A 114 -8.32 -6.93 16.02
CA LEU A 114 -9.08 -6.41 17.17
C LEU A 114 -8.20 -6.33 18.41
N GLY A 115 -7.45 -7.39 18.71
CA GLY A 115 -6.51 -7.40 19.84
C GLY A 115 -5.44 -6.32 19.74
N LEU A 116 -4.82 -6.18 18.56
CA LEU A 116 -3.82 -5.13 18.30
C LEU A 116 -4.43 -3.72 18.36
N ALA A 117 -5.66 -3.54 17.89
CA ALA A 117 -6.34 -2.25 17.98
C ALA A 117 -6.61 -1.81 19.43
N PHE A 118 -6.77 -2.78 20.36
CA PHE A 118 -6.84 -2.46 21.79
C PHE A 118 -5.55 -1.86 22.34
N LEU A 119 -4.38 -2.28 21.82
CA LEU A 119 -3.09 -1.73 22.23
C LEU A 119 -2.88 -0.29 21.70
N MET A 120 -3.58 0.05 20.60
CA MET A 120 -3.47 1.38 19.96
C MET A 120 -4.48 2.41 20.51
N ARG A 121 -4.86 2.30 21.77
CA ARG A 121 -5.78 3.26 22.41
C ARG A 121 -5.14 4.60 22.76
N GLN A 122 -3.83 4.66 22.80
CA GLN A 122 -3.12 5.90 23.13
C GLN A 122 -3.29 6.89 21.97
N ARG A 123 -3.67 8.10 22.29
CA ARG A 123 -3.66 9.19 21.30
C ARG A 123 -2.22 9.64 21.06
N PRO A 124 -1.87 9.96 19.82
CA PRO A 124 -0.57 10.57 19.57
C PRO A 124 -0.40 11.78 20.50
N PRO A 125 0.80 11.99 21.07
CA PRO A 125 1.03 13.16 21.89
C PRO A 125 0.60 14.36 21.06
N LEU A 126 -0.30 15.18 21.63
CA LEU A 126 -0.55 16.50 21.07
C LEU A 126 0.82 17.16 21.10
N LEU A 127 1.53 17.08 20.00
CA LEU A 127 2.74 17.86 19.83
C LEU A 127 2.29 19.26 20.09
N ALA A 128 2.71 19.79 21.25
CA ALA A 128 2.46 21.16 21.63
C ALA A 128 2.62 21.96 20.36
N SER A 129 1.58 22.70 19.98
CA SER A 129 1.55 23.47 18.73
C SER A 129 2.97 24.00 18.53
N PRO A 130 3.66 23.65 17.43
CA PRO A 130 5.05 24.10 17.30
C PRO A 130 5.03 25.55 17.63
N VAL A 131 5.90 25.95 18.57
CA VAL A 131 6.06 27.33 19.00
C VAL A 131 5.91 28.17 17.74
N VAL A 132 4.89 29.02 17.74
CA VAL A 132 4.56 29.93 16.66
C VAL A 132 5.85 30.68 16.30
N GLY A 133 6.59 30.18 15.32
CA GLY A 133 7.87 30.80 14.95
C GLY A 133 8.82 30.01 14.06
N SER A 134 8.78 28.67 14.01
CA SER A 134 9.86 27.98 13.28
C SER A 134 9.46 26.83 12.34
N VAL A 135 8.20 26.39 12.30
CA VAL A 135 7.75 25.32 11.39
C VAL A 135 6.51 25.74 10.59
N GLN A 136 5.88 26.86 10.91
CA GLN A 136 4.79 27.42 10.11
C GLN A 136 5.24 28.06 8.79
N SER A 137 6.57 28.16 8.55
CA SER A 137 7.11 28.74 7.32
C SER A 137 7.20 27.77 6.13
N LEU A 138 6.83 26.50 6.28
CA LEU A 138 6.93 25.51 5.21
C LEU A 138 5.57 24.98 4.69
N ALA A 139 4.45 25.29 5.34
CA ALA A 139 3.16 25.21 4.66
C ALA A 139 3.06 26.42 3.72
N SER A 140 3.79 26.36 2.62
CA SER A 140 3.77 27.39 1.59
C SER A 140 2.33 27.60 1.16
N GLU A 141 1.88 28.86 1.11
CA GLU A 141 0.59 29.21 0.49
C GLU A 141 0.46 28.64 -0.91
N LYS A 142 1.58 28.25 -1.52
CA LYS A 142 1.70 27.66 -2.87
C LYS A 142 2.65 26.45 -2.85
N PRO A 143 2.18 25.26 -2.45
CA PRO A 143 2.96 24.02 -2.58
C PRO A 143 3.42 23.85 -4.04
N PHE A 144 4.71 23.60 -4.25
CA PHE A 144 5.29 23.47 -5.61
C PHE A 144 5.10 24.70 -6.52
N GLY A 145 4.85 25.89 -5.95
CA GLY A 145 4.52 27.09 -6.71
C GLY A 145 3.08 27.11 -7.29
N LEU A 146 2.28 26.12 -6.96
CA LEU A 146 0.89 25.93 -7.40
C LEU A 146 -0.11 26.28 -6.30
N SER A 147 -1.38 26.45 -6.66
CA SER A 147 -2.44 26.50 -5.66
C SER A 147 -2.55 25.16 -4.93
N ILE A 148 -2.99 25.17 -3.67
CA ILE A 148 -3.15 23.94 -2.85
C ILE A 148 -3.96 22.88 -3.58
N ASN A 149 -5.05 23.25 -4.25
CA ASN A 149 -5.90 22.31 -4.97
C ASN A 149 -5.20 21.74 -6.21
N ALA A 150 -4.46 22.55 -6.95
CA ALA A 150 -3.70 22.10 -8.13
C ALA A 150 -2.54 21.18 -7.73
N ALA A 151 -1.80 21.52 -6.68
CA ALA A 151 -0.74 20.69 -6.13
C ALA A 151 -1.27 19.33 -5.63
N PHE A 152 -2.43 19.35 -4.98
CA PHE A 152 -3.10 18.14 -4.52
C PHE A 152 -3.60 17.26 -5.68
N ALA A 153 -4.24 17.86 -6.68
CA ALA A 153 -4.68 17.14 -7.88
C ALA A 153 -3.49 16.50 -8.61
N LEU A 154 -2.38 17.23 -8.74
CA LEU A 154 -1.13 16.70 -9.33
C LEU A 154 -0.60 15.50 -8.54
N LEU A 155 -0.63 15.57 -7.21
CA LEU A 155 -0.20 14.47 -6.36
C LEU A 155 -1.10 13.23 -6.50
N CYS A 156 -2.41 13.42 -6.64
CA CYS A 156 -3.35 12.32 -6.90
C CYS A 156 -3.11 11.69 -8.29
N VAL A 157 -2.88 12.51 -9.33
CA VAL A 157 -2.56 12.03 -10.68
C VAL A 157 -1.24 11.27 -10.68
N ALA A 158 -0.21 11.78 -10.00
CA ALA A 158 1.07 11.09 -9.86
C ALA A 158 0.90 9.72 -9.15
N GLY A 159 0.12 9.67 -8.07
CA GLY A 159 -0.19 8.45 -7.35
C GLY A 159 -0.93 7.43 -8.20
N LEU A 160 -1.94 7.87 -8.94
CA LEU A 160 -2.69 7.03 -9.87
C LEU A 160 -1.78 6.46 -10.95
N SER A 161 -1.04 7.31 -11.66
CA SER A 161 -0.17 6.90 -12.79
C SER A 161 0.95 5.96 -12.34
N CYS A 162 1.57 6.26 -11.21
CA CYS A 162 2.62 5.42 -10.64
C CYS A 162 2.09 4.01 -10.28
N CYS A 163 0.89 3.93 -9.71
CA CYS A 163 0.30 2.66 -9.31
C CYS A 163 -0.30 1.88 -10.49
N VAL A 164 -0.73 2.52 -11.57
CA VAL A 164 -1.01 1.86 -12.86
C VAL A 164 0.23 1.10 -13.32
N ALA A 165 1.38 1.78 -13.36
CA ALA A 165 2.66 1.19 -13.76
C ALA A 165 3.12 0.07 -12.80
N MET A 166 2.88 0.22 -11.49
CA MET A 166 3.24 -0.76 -10.48
C MET A 166 2.42 -2.05 -10.57
N ALA A 167 1.13 -1.95 -10.85
CA ALA A 167 0.23 -3.09 -10.88
C ALA A 167 0.50 -4.04 -12.07
N MET A 168 0.97 -3.50 -13.18
CA MET A 168 1.18 -4.26 -14.40
C MET A 168 2.06 -5.51 -14.19
N PRO A 169 3.32 -5.43 -13.74
CA PRO A 169 4.13 -6.63 -13.54
C PRO A 169 3.67 -7.45 -12.32
N GLN A 170 3.12 -6.83 -11.28
CA GLN A 170 2.65 -7.59 -10.10
C GLN A 170 1.47 -8.51 -10.40
N VAL A 171 0.58 -8.11 -11.29
CA VAL A 171 -0.61 -8.89 -11.65
C VAL A 171 -0.29 -9.91 -12.74
N HIS A 172 0.56 -9.55 -13.69
CA HIS A 172 0.72 -10.34 -14.93
C HIS A 172 2.00 -11.17 -14.99
N ILE A 173 2.97 -11.03 -14.08
CA ILE A 173 4.24 -11.78 -14.14
C ILE A 173 4.04 -13.30 -14.18
N VAL A 174 3.03 -13.82 -13.48
CA VAL A 174 2.73 -15.26 -13.43
C VAL A 174 2.20 -15.75 -14.79
N ALA A 175 1.27 -15.00 -15.38
CA ALA A 175 0.74 -15.31 -16.71
C ALA A 175 1.83 -15.17 -17.78
N TYR A 176 2.59 -14.09 -17.74
CA TYR A 176 3.71 -13.83 -18.66
C TYR A 176 4.77 -14.93 -18.63
N CYS A 177 5.15 -15.42 -17.45
CA CYS A 177 6.07 -16.57 -17.34
C CYS A 177 5.47 -17.86 -17.91
N SER A 178 4.15 -18.05 -17.78
CA SER A 178 3.47 -19.20 -18.36
C SER A 178 3.46 -19.14 -19.90
N ASP A 179 3.22 -17.95 -20.46
CA ASP A 179 3.20 -17.71 -21.92
C ASP A 179 4.60 -17.88 -22.54
N LEU A 180 5.66 -17.52 -21.81
CA LEU A 180 7.05 -17.78 -22.19
C LEU A 180 7.49 -19.25 -22.01
N GLY A 181 6.61 -20.12 -21.50
CA GLY A 181 6.90 -21.54 -21.31
C GLY A 181 7.67 -21.88 -20.03
N PHE A 182 7.92 -20.91 -19.12
CA PHE A 182 8.62 -21.16 -17.84
C PHE A 182 7.69 -21.75 -16.78
N GLY A 183 6.38 -21.63 -16.95
CA GLY A 183 5.36 -22.13 -16.04
C GLY A 183 5.01 -21.16 -14.91
N ALA A 184 3.78 -21.32 -14.38
CA ALA A 184 3.22 -20.44 -13.35
C ALA A 184 4.02 -20.44 -12.03
N ALA A 185 4.65 -21.57 -11.68
CA ALA A 185 5.45 -21.68 -10.45
C ALA A 185 6.63 -20.69 -10.45
N ARG A 186 7.35 -20.56 -11.58
CA ARG A 186 8.45 -19.61 -11.72
C ARG A 186 7.99 -18.16 -11.67
N GLY A 187 6.83 -17.87 -12.27
CA GLY A 187 6.21 -16.55 -12.15
C GLY A 187 5.83 -16.19 -10.70
N ALA A 188 5.30 -17.16 -9.95
CA ALA A 188 5.01 -16.97 -8.53
C ALA A 188 6.27 -16.74 -7.68
N GLU A 189 7.37 -17.44 -7.97
CA GLU A 189 8.68 -17.21 -7.34
C GLU A 189 9.18 -15.78 -7.62
N MET A 190 9.09 -15.32 -8.88
CA MET A 190 9.48 -13.95 -9.26
C MET A 190 8.63 -12.90 -8.56
N LEU A 191 7.31 -13.11 -8.45
CA LEU A 191 6.42 -12.22 -7.70
C LEU A 191 6.82 -12.17 -6.21
N SER A 192 7.09 -13.31 -5.60
CA SER A 192 7.53 -13.39 -4.20
C SER A 192 8.85 -12.66 -3.98
N LEU A 193 9.81 -12.83 -4.90
CA LEU A 193 11.08 -12.11 -4.88
C LEU A 193 10.89 -10.60 -5.02
N MET A 194 10.02 -10.16 -5.93
CA MET A 194 9.66 -8.76 -6.13
C MET A 194 9.10 -8.14 -4.84
N LEU A 195 8.18 -8.84 -4.16
CA LEU A 195 7.58 -8.36 -2.91
C LEU A 195 8.59 -8.37 -1.75
N ALA A 196 9.45 -9.39 -1.65
CA ALA A 196 10.51 -9.45 -0.65
C ALA A 196 11.52 -8.30 -0.82
N CYS A 197 11.97 -8.04 -2.05
CA CYS A 197 12.81 -6.89 -2.39
C CYS A 197 12.10 -5.56 -2.08
N GLY A 198 10.77 -5.52 -2.23
CA GLY A 198 9.94 -4.38 -1.88
C GLY A 198 9.98 -4.02 -0.40
N ILE A 199 10.13 -4.99 0.51
CA ILE A 199 10.33 -4.73 1.96
C ILE A 199 11.64 -3.96 2.18
N VAL A 200 12.73 -4.47 1.59
CA VAL A 200 14.06 -3.83 1.69
C VAL A 200 14.00 -2.42 1.11
N SER A 201 13.38 -2.27 -0.06
CA SER A 201 13.17 -0.98 -0.71
C SER A 201 12.44 0.02 0.20
N ARG A 202 11.37 -0.40 0.87
CA ARG A 202 10.63 0.48 1.79
C ARG A 202 11.49 1.02 2.91
N LEU A 203 12.28 0.17 3.54
CA LEU A 203 13.15 0.58 4.63
C LEU A 203 14.25 1.54 4.16
N ILE A 204 14.90 1.23 3.03
CA ILE A 204 15.93 2.09 2.43
C ILE A 204 15.31 3.43 1.99
N SER A 205 14.17 3.41 1.30
CA SER A 205 13.48 4.62 0.85
C SER A 205 12.98 5.47 2.02
N GLY A 206 12.56 4.85 3.13
CA GLY A 206 12.24 5.57 4.36
C GLY A 206 13.44 6.34 4.93
N ALA A 207 14.63 5.71 4.96
CA ALA A 207 15.86 6.35 5.38
C ALA A 207 16.33 7.46 4.41
N ILE A 208 16.16 7.24 3.11
CA ILE A 208 16.43 8.25 2.06
C ILE A 208 15.47 9.43 2.25
N CYS A 209 14.18 9.15 2.46
CA CYS A 209 13.16 10.16 2.66
C CYS A 209 13.45 11.07 3.87
N ASP A 210 13.97 10.51 4.95
CA ASP A 210 14.39 11.28 6.13
C ASP A 210 15.58 12.23 5.86
N ARG A 211 16.35 11.97 4.79
CA ARG A 211 17.52 12.80 4.41
C ARG A 211 17.20 13.83 3.33
N ILE A 212 16.49 13.42 2.28
CA ILE A 212 16.28 14.25 1.09
C ILE A 212 14.84 14.76 0.92
N GLY A 213 13.93 14.32 1.83
CA GLY A 213 12.50 14.68 1.81
C GLY A 213 11.65 13.77 0.92
N GLY A 214 10.33 13.84 1.12
CA GLY A 214 9.36 12.96 0.47
C GLY A 214 9.31 13.12 -1.05
N LEU A 215 9.32 14.37 -1.54
CA LEU A 215 9.18 14.64 -2.97
C LEU A 215 10.35 14.09 -3.81
N ARG A 216 11.58 14.32 -3.35
CA ARG A 216 12.78 13.83 -4.07
C ARG A 216 12.85 12.32 -4.05
N THR A 217 12.45 11.69 -2.94
CA THR A 217 12.37 10.22 -2.83
C THR A 217 11.31 9.65 -3.76
N LEU A 218 10.16 10.30 -3.89
CA LEU A 218 9.11 9.92 -4.82
C LEU A 218 9.59 9.97 -6.27
N VAL A 219 10.22 11.07 -6.68
CA VAL A 219 10.74 11.23 -8.05
C VAL A 219 11.81 10.18 -8.35
N LEU A 220 12.76 9.97 -7.42
CA LEU A 220 13.80 8.94 -7.56
C LEU A 220 13.18 7.55 -7.76
N GLY A 221 12.24 7.15 -6.89
CA GLY A 221 11.57 5.87 -6.98
C GLY A 221 10.79 5.71 -8.28
N SER A 222 10.07 6.76 -8.72
CA SER A 222 9.28 6.72 -9.96
C SER A 222 10.16 6.59 -11.21
N VAL A 223 11.30 7.28 -11.27
CA VAL A 223 12.26 7.14 -12.38
C VAL A 223 12.86 5.73 -12.41
N LEU A 224 13.31 5.22 -11.26
CA LEU A 224 13.88 3.88 -11.17
C LEU A 224 12.85 2.80 -11.49
N GLN A 225 11.59 2.96 -11.05
CA GLN A 225 10.48 2.07 -11.41
C GLN A 225 10.25 2.08 -12.93
N GLY A 226 10.23 3.24 -13.57
CA GLY A 226 10.09 3.37 -15.02
C GLY A 226 11.21 2.66 -15.77
N LEU A 227 12.45 2.82 -15.32
CA LEU A 227 13.61 2.12 -15.91
C LEU A 227 13.47 0.60 -15.77
N ALA A 228 13.07 0.10 -14.59
CA ALA A 228 12.86 -1.33 -14.38
C ALA A 228 11.73 -1.89 -15.27
N LEU A 229 10.66 -1.13 -15.50
CA LEU A 229 9.61 -1.53 -16.43
C LEU A 229 10.10 -1.62 -17.88
N LEU A 230 10.92 -0.67 -18.31
CA LEU A 230 11.50 -0.70 -19.66
C LEU A 230 12.42 -1.90 -19.88
N MET A 231 13.03 -2.44 -18.82
CA MET A 231 13.87 -3.64 -18.91
C MET A 231 13.07 -4.92 -19.24
N PHE A 232 11.76 -4.96 -19.00
CA PHE A 232 10.93 -6.09 -19.42
C PHE A 232 10.77 -6.17 -20.95
N LEU A 233 11.05 -5.11 -21.72
CA LEU A 233 10.89 -5.10 -23.17
C LEU A 233 11.98 -5.89 -23.92
N PRO A 234 13.30 -5.67 -23.65
CA PRO A 234 14.36 -6.36 -24.37
C PRO A 234 14.77 -7.71 -23.74
N PHE A 235 14.29 -8.05 -22.55
CA PHE A 235 14.78 -9.21 -21.81
C PHE A 235 13.63 -10.14 -21.40
N ASP A 236 13.56 -11.30 -22.05
CA ASP A 236 12.54 -12.35 -21.84
C ASP A 236 13.13 -13.66 -21.25
N GLY A 237 14.44 -13.71 -21.04
CA GLY A 237 15.11 -14.86 -20.46
C GLY A 237 14.79 -15.06 -18.97
N MET A 238 14.69 -16.31 -18.52
CA MET A 238 14.31 -16.66 -17.15
C MET A 238 15.18 -15.94 -16.09
N VAL A 239 16.50 -15.95 -16.24
CA VAL A 239 17.42 -15.27 -15.30
C VAL A 239 17.23 -13.75 -15.33
N SER A 240 17.07 -13.18 -16.52
CA SER A 240 16.80 -11.75 -16.69
C SER A 240 15.53 -11.33 -15.98
N LEU A 241 14.45 -12.11 -16.10
CA LEU A 241 13.17 -11.82 -15.46
C LEU A 241 13.28 -11.88 -13.92
N TYR A 242 14.05 -12.80 -13.34
CA TYR A 242 14.33 -12.80 -11.90
C TYR A 242 15.07 -11.53 -11.47
N VAL A 243 16.10 -11.12 -12.21
CA VAL A 243 16.87 -9.90 -11.91
C VAL A 243 15.99 -8.66 -12.04
N ILE A 244 15.20 -8.55 -13.11
CA ILE A 244 14.31 -7.41 -13.34
C ILE A 244 13.22 -7.36 -12.27
N SER A 245 12.63 -8.49 -11.88
CA SER A 245 11.65 -8.58 -10.80
C SER A 245 12.23 -8.10 -9.47
N ALA A 246 13.45 -8.51 -9.13
CA ALA A 246 14.14 -8.05 -7.93
C ALA A 246 14.41 -6.53 -7.98
N MET A 247 14.91 -6.02 -9.10
CA MET A 247 15.16 -4.58 -9.30
C MET A 247 13.86 -3.78 -9.23
N PHE A 248 12.80 -4.25 -9.88
CA PHE A 248 11.49 -3.61 -9.82
C PHE A 248 10.99 -3.52 -8.38
N GLY A 249 11.09 -4.62 -7.62
CA GLY A 249 10.76 -4.63 -6.19
C GLY A 249 11.57 -3.61 -5.38
N LEU A 250 12.90 -3.55 -5.62
CA LEU A 250 13.80 -2.60 -4.96
C LEU A 250 13.49 -1.14 -5.28
N PHE A 251 12.94 -0.83 -6.43
CA PHE A 251 12.71 0.54 -6.86
C PHE A 251 11.33 1.07 -6.48
N GLN A 252 10.30 0.23 -6.48
CA GLN A 252 8.92 0.66 -6.26
C GLN A 252 8.52 0.81 -4.79
N GLY A 253 9.19 0.08 -3.87
CA GLY A 253 8.69 -0.12 -2.50
C GLY A 253 8.47 1.17 -1.70
N GLY A 254 9.29 2.19 -1.93
CA GLY A 254 9.25 3.46 -1.22
C GLY A 254 8.25 4.49 -1.75
N ILE A 255 7.64 4.27 -2.90
CA ILE A 255 6.83 5.26 -3.59
C ILE A 255 5.54 5.60 -2.82
N VAL A 256 4.75 4.58 -2.48
CA VAL A 256 3.46 4.79 -1.79
C VAL A 256 3.60 5.44 -0.41
N PRO A 257 4.53 5.02 0.47
CA PRO A 257 4.76 5.71 1.73
C PRO A 257 5.17 7.18 1.60
N SER A 258 5.91 7.53 0.54
CA SER A 258 6.35 8.91 0.30
C SER A 258 5.19 9.88 0.12
N TYR A 259 4.04 9.45 -0.42
CA TYR A 259 2.86 10.31 -0.55
C TYR A 259 2.34 10.81 0.80
N ALA A 260 2.31 9.96 1.82
CA ALA A 260 1.89 10.36 3.15
C ALA A 260 2.85 11.40 3.76
N ILE A 261 4.15 11.27 3.49
CA ILE A 261 5.18 12.19 3.96
C ILE A 261 5.07 13.53 3.23
N ILE A 262 4.91 13.52 1.89
CA ILE A 262 4.72 14.74 1.09
C ILE A 262 3.49 15.53 1.56
N VAL A 263 2.37 14.84 1.81
CA VAL A 263 1.18 15.52 2.35
C VAL A 263 1.48 16.20 3.68
N ARG A 264 2.29 15.58 4.53
CA ARG A 264 2.67 16.16 5.83
C ARG A 264 3.70 17.30 5.71
N GLU A 265 4.54 17.27 4.68
CA GLU A 265 5.56 18.30 4.44
C GLU A 265 4.98 19.56 3.81
N TYR A 266 4.03 19.43 2.90
CA TYR A 266 3.59 20.53 2.03
C TYR A 266 2.16 20.99 2.25
N PHE A 267 1.32 20.24 2.97
CA PHE A 267 -0.09 20.56 3.15
C PHE A 267 -0.46 20.81 4.62
N PRO A 268 -1.57 21.55 4.88
CA PRO A 268 -1.99 21.86 6.24
C PRO A 268 -2.24 20.60 7.09
N ALA A 269 -1.65 20.55 8.29
CA ALA A 269 -1.72 19.42 9.19
C ALA A 269 -3.15 19.03 9.58
N GLN A 270 -4.08 20.01 9.67
CA GLN A 270 -5.48 19.80 10.03
C GLN A 270 -6.25 18.96 9.03
N ARG A 271 -5.82 18.93 7.76
CA ARG A 271 -6.44 18.17 6.67
C ARG A 271 -5.62 16.96 6.24
N ALA A 272 -4.48 16.71 6.87
CA ALA A 272 -3.53 15.69 6.44
C ALA A 272 -4.16 14.30 6.32
N GLY A 273 -4.99 13.88 7.28
CA GLY A 273 -5.65 12.57 7.22
C GLY A 273 -6.58 12.42 6.02
N VAL A 274 -7.35 13.47 5.69
CA VAL A 274 -8.25 13.47 4.52
C VAL A 274 -7.44 13.45 3.22
N LEU A 275 -6.38 14.26 3.13
CA LEU A 275 -5.55 14.35 1.94
C LEU A 275 -4.76 13.08 1.70
N VAL A 276 -4.14 12.50 2.74
CA VAL A 276 -3.47 11.18 2.64
C VAL A 276 -4.46 10.11 2.19
N GLY A 277 -5.66 10.05 2.80
CA GLY A 277 -6.69 9.09 2.42
C GLY A 277 -7.11 9.22 0.96
N ALA A 278 -7.26 10.45 0.44
CA ALA A 278 -7.64 10.66 -0.95
C ALA A 278 -6.51 10.29 -1.93
N VAL A 279 -5.24 10.61 -1.61
CA VAL A 279 -4.10 10.17 -2.44
C VAL A 279 -3.99 8.65 -2.44
N ILE A 280 -4.11 7.99 -1.29
CA ILE A 280 -4.11 6.52 -1.23
C ILE A 280 -5.28 5.92 -2.01
N MET A 281 -6.47 6.53 -1.98
CA MET A 281 -7.58 6.10 -2.83
C MET A 281 -7.24 6.23 -4.32
N ALA A 282 -6.61 7.32 -4.74
CA ALA A 282 -6.14 7.48 -6.11
C ALA A 282 -5.12 6.39 -6.51
N THR A 283 -4.20 6.03 -5.61
CA THR A 283 -3.26 4.91 -5.84
C THR A 283 -3.98 3.56 -5.98
N MET A 284 -5.02 3.29 -5.20
CA MET A 284 -5.80 2.04 -5.31
C MET A 284 -6.57 1.97 -6.63
N ILE A 285 -7.17 3.09 -7.06
CA ILE A 285 -7.80 3.19 -8.39
C ILE A 285 -6.75 2.94 -9.48
N GLY A 286 -5.55 3.52 -9.33
CA GLY A 286 -4.43 3.29 -10.25
C GLY A 286 -4.05 1.81 -10.35
N MET A 287 -3.95 1.10 -9.23
CA MET A 287 -3.67 -0.34 -9.23
C MET A 287 -4.78 -1.15 -9.92
N ALA A 288 -6.04 -0.85 -9.65
CA ALA A 288 -7.17 -1.51 -10.29
C ALA A 288 -7.17 -1.28 -11.81
N LEU A 289 -6.98 -0.03 -12.25
CA LEU A 289 -6.88 0.32 -13.67
C LEU A 289 -5.67 -0.34 -14.33
N GLY A 290 -4.51 -0.33 -13.70
CA GLY A 290 -3.30 -0.94 -14.22
C GLY A 290 -3.44 -2.44 -14.42
N GLY A 291 -3.97 -3.17 -13.44
CA GLY A 291 -4.25 -4.60 -13.56
C GLY A 291 -5.28 -4.92 -14.65
N TRP A 292 -6.36 -4.12 -14.75
CA TRP A 292 -7.40 -4.33 -15.76
C TRP A 292 -6.94 -3.97 -17.17
N MET A 293 -6.30 -2.82 -17.35
CA MET A 293 -5.84 -2.34 -18.66
C MET A 293 -4.78 -3.27 -19.26
N SER A 294 -3.79 -3.67 -18.48
CA SER A 294 -2.74 -4.57 -18.93
C SER A 294 -3.30 -5.93 -19.33
N GLY A 295 -4.31 -6.46 -18.61
CA GLY A 295 -5.01 -7.70 -19.00
C GLY A 295 -5.90 -7.59 -20.26
N LYS A 296 -6.13 -6.38 -20.78
CA LYS A 296 -6.81 -6.17 -22.06
C LYS A 296 -5.85 -6.07 -23.24
N VAL A 297 -4.58 -5.71 -22.95
CA VAL A 297 -3.52 -5.63 -23.96
C VAL A 297 -2.86 -6.99 -24.17
N PHE A 298 -2.79 -7.80 -23.11
CA PHE A 298 -2.43 -9.21 -23.19
C PHE A 298 -3.58 -10.03 -23.78
#